data_547bda68158b46e9234ce67d1252ac31
#
_entry.id   547bda68158b46e9234ce67d1252ac31
#
_cell.length_a   1.000
_cell.length_b   1.000
_cell.length_c   1.000
_cell.angle_alpha   90.00
_cell.angle_beta   90.00
_cell.angle_gamma   90.00
#
_symmetry.space_group_name_H-M   'P 1'
#
loop_
_entity.id
_entity.type
_entity.pdbx_description
1 polymer ?
#
loop_
_entity_poly.entity_id
_entity_poly.type
_entity_poly.pdbx_seq_one_letter_code
_entity_poly.pdbx_strand_id
1 'polypeptide(L)'
;SDAEFFVEQVVAKGWSEGRELTWAIREADAGACPHLVGMLGITLSGPENARTGEVGYWLAAAARGRGTMTRAVAALIDTAFDPSGPLALSALRWRCDIHETSHGSVPNWASWKVAWSLGFQREGRVRRFLPNDGRLHDGWIATLLPDDPREPRAPWDGPVEADGVLPLVAHDGVGEREGDDPEALVRRFHHVYGLPVQTDGASLERESLDMRMSLIAEEFAELVGAVYGQAARAEIESSYRRAVAADDGARDTVETADALADLIYVIYGMALETGID
;
A
#
# COMPACT_ATOMS: atom_id res chain seq x y z
N SER A 1 15.29 -9.66 10.07
CA SER A 1 13.86 -9.39 9.77
C SER A 1 13.68 -9.26 8.28
N ASP A 2 12.45 -9.33 7.76
CA ASP A 2 12.15 -9.14 6.34
C ASP A 2 12.63 -7.78 5.85
N ALA A 3 12.57 -6.76 6.70
CA ALA A 3 13.09 -5.43 6.39
C ALA A 3 14.63 -5.42 6.23
N GLU A 4 15.37 -6.11 7.07
CA GLU A 4 16.85 -6.26 6.92
C GLU A 4 17.18 -7.05 5.66
N PHE A 5 16.48 -8.15 5.42
CA PHE A 5 16.63 -8.93 4.19
C PHE A 5 16.37 -8.06 2.96
N PHE A 6 15.28 -7.26 2.97
CA PHE A 6 14.96 -6.37 1.87
C PHE A 6 16.09 -5.34 1.63
N VAL A 7 16.57 -4.68 2.68
CA VAL A 7 17.64 -3.67 2.55
C VAL A 7 18.95 -4.30 2.09
N GLU A 8 19.37 -5.42 2.67
CA GLU A 8 20.65 -6.02 2.39
C GLU A 8 20.67 -6.85 1.10
N GLN A 9 19.60 -7.58 0.81
CA GLN A 9 19.57 -8.52 -0.30
C GLN A 9 18.88 -7.97 -1.56
N VAL A 10 17.89 -7.09 -1.40
CA VAL A 10 17.17 -6.51 -2.54
C VAL A 10 17.75 -5.15 -2.90
N VAL A 11 17.75 -4.20 -1.97
CA VAL A 11 18.20 -2.83 -2.25
C VAL A 11 19.70 -2.78 -2.54
N ALA A 12 20.55 -3.30 -1.66
CA ALA A 12 22.01 -3.25 -1.83
C ALA A 12 22.47 -4.01 -3.08
N LYS A 13 21.84 -5.17 -3.36
CA LYS A 13 22.12 -5.94 -4.56
C LYS A 13 21.65 -5.22 -5.82
N GLY A 14 20.44 -4.65 -5.83
CA GLY A 14 19.90 -3.87 -6.93
C GLY A 14 20.84 -2.71 -7.33
N TRP A 15 21.35 -1.97 -6.34
CA TRP A 15 22.33 -0.93 -6.53
C TRP A 15 23.66 -1.46 -7.07
N SER A 16 24.20 -2.54 -6.52
CA SER A 16 25.48 -3.11 -6.95
C SER A 16 25.45 -3.65 -8.37
N GLU A 17 24.29 -4.17 -8.80
CA GLU A 17 24.09 -4.69 -10.15
C GLU A 17 23.62 -3.60 -11.14
N GLY A 18 23.29 -2.41 -10.65
CA GLY A 18 22.80 -1.29 -11.47
C GLY A 18 21.50 -1.58 -12.20
N ARG A 19 20.63 -2.43 -11.61
CA ARG A 19 19.35 -2.85 -12.22
C ARG A 19 18.14 -2.33 -11.48
N GLU A 20 18.23 -2.18 -10.17
CA GLU A 20 17.15 -1.69 -9.32
C GLU A 20 17.71 -0.68 -8.33
N LEU A 21 17.27 0.55 -8.46
CA LEU A 21 17.74 1.64 -7.60
C LEU A 21 16.58 2.10 -6.75
N THR A 22 16.78 2.12 -5.44
CA THR A 22 15.74 2.41 -4.45
C THR A 22 16.19 3.54 -3.53
N TRP A 23 15.29 4.49 -3.28
CA TRP A 23 15.49 5.63 -2.38
C TRP A 23 14.44 5.66 -1.29
N ALA A 24 14.89 5.98 -0.07
CA ALA A 24 14.03 6.25 1.06
C ALA A 24 13.46 7.67 0.98
N ILE A 25 12.16 7.83 1.18
CA ILE A 25 11.51 9.14 1.32
C ILE A 25 11.39 9.46 2.80
N ARG A 26 11.91 10.62 3.21
CA ARG A 26 11.90 11.09 4.60
C ARG A 26 11.32 12.50 4.69
N GLU A 27 10.65 12.82 5.78
CA GLU A 27 10.21 14.19 6.06
C GLU A 27 11.38 15.01 6.62
N ALA A 28 11.61 16.20 6.03
CA ALA A 28 12.76 17.06 6.39
C ALA A 28 12.63 17.68 7.79
N ASP A 29 11.41 17.87 8.29
CA ASP A 29 11.12 18.61 9.51
C ASP A 29 11.03 17.74 10.78
N ALA A 30 11.35 16.45 10.69
CA ALA A 30 11.21 15.47 11.77
C ALA A 30 12.40 15.44 12.77
N GLY A 31 13.02 16.57 13.07
CA GLY A 31 14.09 16.67 14.09
C GLY A 31 15.38 15.90 13.73
N ALA A 32 16.13 15.44 14.75
CA ALA A 32 17.44 14.82 14.57
C ALA A 32 17.41 13.43 13.89
N CYS A 33 16.23 12.81 13.77
CA CYS A 33 16.05 11.51 13.13
C CYS A 33 14.81 11.54 12.22
N PRO A 34 14.93 11.93 10.95
CA PRO A 34 13.80 12.01 10.03
C PRO A 34 13.20 10.61 9.81
N HIS A 35 11.90 10.48 10.06
CA HIS A 35 11.17 9.22 9.88
C HIS A 35 11.07 8.84 8.39
N LEU A 36 11.23 7.55 8.12
CA LEU A 36 10.93 6.97 6.81
C LEU A 36 9.41 7.04 6.58
N VAL A 37 9.01 7.76 5.54
CA VAL A 37 7.58 7.91 5.20
C VAL A 37 7.19 7.24 3.89
N GLY A 38 8.16 6.68 3.16
CA GLY A 38 7.90 5.98 1.91
C GLY A 38 9.17 5.59 1.19
N MET A 39 8.98 5.00 0.03
CA MET A 39 10.04 4.53 -0.83
C MET A 39 9.71 4.82 -2.29
N LEU A 40 10.75 5.11 -3.06
CA LEU A 40 10.71 5.30 -4.49
C LEU A 40 11.79 4.42 -5.11
N GLY A 41 11.45 3.66 -6.12
CA GLY A 41 12.39 2.79 -6.83
C GLY A 41 12.29 2.95 -8.33
N ILE A 42 13.35 2.55 -9.02
CA ILE A 42 13.37 2.41 -10.47
C ILE A 42 14.03 1.09 -10.85
N THR A 43 13.34 0.29 -11.64
CA THR A 43 13.89 -0.92 -12.24
C THR A 43 14.35 -0.61 -13.65
N LEU A 44 15.65 -0.84 -13.93
CA LEU A 44 16.28 -0.53 -15.20
C LEU A 44 16.22 -1.74 -16.13
N SER A 45 15.98 -1.49 -17.41
CA SER A 45 15.94 -2.52 -18.45
C SER A 45 16.43 -1.97 -19.81
N GLY A 46 16.77 -2.89 -20.71
CA GLY A 46 17.29 -2.56 -22.03
C GLY A 46 18.82 -2.36 -22.06
N PRO A 47 19.39 -2.24 -23.27
CA PRO A 47 20.81 -1.99 -23.46
C PRO A 47 21.17 -0.56 -23.05
N GLU A 48 22.44 -0.29 -22.77
CA GLU A 48 22.93 0.99 -22.26
C GLU A 48 22.53 2.20 -23.11
N ASN A 49 22.54 2.05 -24.43
CA ASN A 49 22.19 3.08 -25.40
C ASN A 49 20.67 3.26 -25.63
N ALA A 50 19.84 2.44 -25.02
CA ALA A 50 18.39 2.50 -25.10
C ALA A 50 17.75 2.02 -23.77
N ARG A 51 18.35 2.43 -22.65
CA ARG A 51 17.92 2.06 -21.32
C ARG A 51 16.57 2.70 -20.99
N THR A 52 15.70 1.91 -20.41
CA THR A 52 14.39 2.36 -19.90
C THR A 52 14.29 2.06 -18.41
N GLY A 53 13.46 2.83 -17.71
CA GLY A 53 13.18 2.60 -16.30
C GLY A 53 11.71 2.38 -16.04
N GLU A 54 11.39 1.54 -15.06
CA GLU A 54 10.05 1.40 -14.53
C GLU A 54 10.03 1.94 -13.10
N VAL A 55 9.18 2.94 -12.84
CA VAL A 55 9.08 3.58 -11.53
C VAL A 55 8.04 2.88 -10.67
N GLY A 56 8.44 2.55 -9.43
CA GLY A 56 7.57 2.01 -8.39
C GLY A 56 7.71 2.80 -7.09
N TYR A 57 6.63 2.94 -6.33
CA TYR A 57 6.65 3.74 -5.10
C TYR A 57 5.51 3.37 -4.14
N TRP A 58 5.74 3.70 -2.86
CA TRP A 58 4.71 3.68 -1.84
C TRP A 58 4.94 4.77 -0.79
N LEU A 59 3.88 5.19 -0.11
CA LEU A 59 3.89 6.11 1.03
C LEU A 59 3.06 5.57 2.18
N ALA A 60 3.57 5.75 3.40
CA ALA A 60 2.79 5.57 4.61
C ALA A 60 1.50 6.42 4.57
N ALA A 61 0.40 5.89 5.10
CA ALA A 61 -0.90 6.55 5.02
C ALA A 61 -0.87 8.00 5.54
N ALA A 62 -0.21 8.24 6.67
CA ALA A 62 -0.05 9.56 7.26
C ALA A 62 0.72 10.59 6.39
N ALA A 63 1.50 10.13 5.41
CA ALA A 63 2.27 11.00 4.50
C ALA A 63 1.56 11.28 3.17
N ARG A 64 0.38 10.68 2.93
CA ARG A 64 -0.39 10.83 1.70
C ARG A 64 -1.13 12.18 1.64
N GLY A 65 -1.64 12.55 0.47
CA GLY A 65 -2.45 13.77 0.27
C GLY A 65 -1.67 15.09 0.27
N ARG A 66 -0.36 15.08 0.57
CA ARG A 66 0.50 16.29 0.70
C ARG A 66 1.41 16.53 -0.50
N GLY A 67 1.21 15.84 -1.61
CA GLY A 67 2.04 15.94 -2.81
C GLY A 67 3.47 15.40 -2.65
N THR A 68 3.78 14.69 -1.56
CA THR A 68 5.13 14.19 -1.25
C THR A 68 5.63 13.24 -2.35
N MET A 69 4.79 12.28 -2.78
CA MET A 69 5.18 11.36 -3.84
C MET A 69 5.34 12.05 -5.19
N THR A 70 4.47 12.99 -5.53
CA THR A 70 4.60 13.76 -6.78
C THR A 70 5.94 14.50 -6.84
N ARG A 71 6.36 15.15 -5.74
CA ARG A 71 7.68 15.81 -5.68
C ARG A 71 8.85 14.82 -5.77
N ALA A 72 8.75 13.66 -5.12
CA ALA A 72 9.79 12.64 -5.15
C ALA A 72 9.95 12.05 -6.57
N VAL A 73 8.84 11.72 -7.23
CA VAL A 73 8.87 11.22 -8.63
C VAL A 73 9.35 12.30 -9.58
N ALA A 74 8.99 13.57 -9.40
CA ALA A 74 9.52 14.67 -10.21
C ALA A 74 11.03 14.75 -10.13
N ALA A 75 11.61 14.71 -8.93
CA ALA A 75 13.07 14.69 -8.75
C ALA A 75 13.74 13.47 -9.38
N LEU A 76 13.09 12.30 -9.33
CA LEU A 76 13.57 11.11 -10.03
C LEU A 76 13.56 11.32 -11.55
N ILE A 77 12.50 11.90 -12.11
CA ILE A 77 12.37 12.17 -13.55
C ILE A 77 13.54 13.05 -14.04
N ASP A 78 13.86 14.12 -13.30
CA ASP A 78 14.96 15.01 -13.63
C ASP A 78 16.30 14.25 -13.66
N THR A 79 16.54 13.40 -12.66
CA THR A 79 17.74 12.55 -12.60
C THR A 79 17.76 11.49 -13.70
N ALA A 80 16.60 10.90 -14.00
CA ALA A 80 16.47 9.81 -14.96
C ALA A 80 16.71 10.27 -16.40
N PHE A 81 16.30 11.48 -16.74
CA PHE A 81 16.42 12.03 -18.09
C PHE A 81 17.58 13.01 -18.28
N ASP A 82 18.39 13.25 -17.26
CA ASP A 82 19.63 14.03 -17.44
C ASP A 82 20.56 13.29 -18.41
N PRO A 83 20.83 13.85 -19.61
CA PRO A 83 21.68 13.20 -20.60
C PRO A 83 23.15 13.08 -20.15
N SER A 84 23.54 13.88 -19.17
CA SER A 84 24.88 13.85 -18.55
C SER A 84 24.90 13.00 -17.28
N GLY A 85 23.75 12.55 -16.83
CA GLY A 85 23.58 11.80 -15.59
C GLY A 85 23.87 10.30 -15.76
N PRO A 86 23.96 9.57 -14.67
CA PRO A 86 24.30 8.15 -14.69
C PRO A 86 23.19 7.26 -15.27
N LEU A 87 21.96 7.76 -15.39
CA LEU A 87 20.82 7.00 -15.90
C LEU A 87 20.58 7.25 -17.39
N ALA A 88 20.48 8.50 -17.82
CA ALA A 88 20.27 8.94 -19.19
C ALA A 88 19.22 8.10 -19.96
N LEU A 89 18.04 7.93 -19.36
CA LEU A 89 17.02 7.00 -19.86
C LEU A 89 16.34 7.50 -21.12
N SER A 90 15.97 6.57 -21.99
CA SER A 90 15.16 6.82 -23.19
C SER A 90 13.65 6.90 -22.90
N ALA A 91 13.20 6.29 -21.83
CA ALA A 91 11.81 6.33 -21.37
C ALA A 91 11.68 5.92 -19.90
N LEU A 92 10.69 6.50 -19.22
CA LEU A 92 10.17 6.02 -17.94
C LEU A 92 8.80 5.38 -18.16
N ARG A 93 8.60 4.24 -17.51
CA ARG A 93 7.33 3.53 -17.50
C ARG A 93 6.74 3.56 -16.10
N TRP A 94 5.43 3.60 -16.06
CA TRP A 94 4.64 3.44 -14.87
C TRP A 94 3.56 2.38 -15.12
N ARG A 95 3.23 1.61 -14.12
CA ARG A 95 2.14 0.65 -14.17
C ARG A 95 1.42 0.56 -12.83
N CYS A 96 0.15 0.22 -12.88
CA CYS A 96 -0.62 -0.17 -11.71
C CYS A 96 -1.56 -1.32 -12.03
N ASP A 97 -1.91 -2.06 -11.00
CA ASP A 97 -2.93 -3.09 -11.10
C ASP A 97 -4.35 -2.49 -11.14
N ILE A 98 -5.26 -3.31 -11.68
CA ILE A 98 -6.69 -3.04 -11.71
C ILE A 98 -7.34 -4.17 -10.93
N HIS A 99 -7.94 -3.83 -9.80
CA HIS A 99 -8.68 -4.78 -8.99
C HIS A 99 -10.09 -4.98 -9.56
N GLU A 100 -10.48 -6.23 -9.75
CA GLU A 100 -11.85 -6.57 -10.08
C GLU A 100 -12.67 -6.68 -8.78
N THR A 101 -13.70 -5.86 -8.68
CA THR A 101 -14.63 -5.83 -7.55
C THR A 101 -16.03 -6.22 -8.00
N SER A 102 -16.93 -6.51 -7.08
CA SER A 102 -18.36 -6.74 -7.39
C SER A 102 -19.04 -5.54 -8.08
N HIS A 103 -18.44 -4.36 -8.00
CA HIS A 103 -18.94 -3.10 -8.60
C HIS A 103 -18.15 -2.68 -9.85
N GLY A 104 -17.27 -3.54 -10.35
CA GLY A 104 -16.45 -3.29 -11.54
C GLY A 104 -14.96 -3.22 -11.27
N SER A 105 -14.21 -2.87 -12.29
CA SER A 105 -12.75 -2.77 -12.24
C SER A 105 -12.32 -1.45 -11.61
N VAL A 106 -11.51 -1.50 -10.56
CA VAL A 106 -10.99 -0.32 -9.85
C VAL A 106 -9.46 -0.25 -10.00
N PRO A 107 -8.94 0.69 -10.79
CA PRO A 107 -7.51 0.94 -10.88
C PRO A 107 -7.01 1.72 -9.65
N ASN A 108 -5.70 1.66 -9.40
CA ASN A 108 -5.07 2.47 -8.36
C ASN A 108 -5.03 3.96 -8.76
N TRP A 109 -6.16 4.64 -8.57
CA TRP A 109 -6.32 6.05 -8.91
C TRP A 109 -5.32 6.97 -8.21
N ALA A 110 -4.94 6.68 -6.96
CA ALA A 110 -3.97 7.48 -6.22
C ALA A 110 -2.59 7.42 -6.88
N SER A 111 -2.16 6.23 -7.32
CA SER A 111 -0.93 6.06 -8.06
C SER A 111 -1.01 6.71 -9.45
N TRP A 112 -2.14 6.53 -10.16
CA TRP A 112 -2.33 7.18 -11.45
C TRP A 112 -2.30 8.71 -11.35
N LYS A 113 -2.87 9.32 -10.29
CA LYS A 113 -2.87 10.77 -10.09
C LYS A 113 -1.44 11.34 -10.03
N VAL A 114 -0.50 10.61 -9.44
CA VAL A 114 0.93 11.00 -9.43
C VAL A 114 1.50 10.97 -10.84
N ALA A 115 1.35 9.88 -11.57
CA ALA A 115 1.87 9.73 -12.93
C ALA A 115 1.22 10.73 -13.90
N TRP A 116 -0.11 10.85 -13.85
CA TRP A 116 -0.87 11.81 -14.67
C TRP A 116 -0.41 13.25 -14.43
N SER A 117 -0.22 13.67 -13.18
CA SER A 117 0.19 15.05 -12.84
C SER A 117 1.58 15.40 -13.32
N LEU A 118 2.41 14.40 -13.62
CA LEU A 118 3.79 14.54 -14.10
C LEU A 118 3.94 14.29 -15.61
N GLY A 119 2.83 14.21 -16.35
CA GLY A 119 2.83 14.13 -17.80
C GLY A 119 2.94 12.72 -18.38
N PHE A 120 2.85 11.67 -17.57
CA PHE A 120 2.81 10.31 -18.09
C PHE A 120 1.60 10.12 -19.01
N GLN A 121 1.84 9.59 -20.19
CA GLN A 121 0.80 9.21 -21.13
C GLN A 121 0.36 7.78 -20.88
N ARG A 122 -0.92 7.56 -20.55
CA ARG A 122 -1.47 6.22 -20.40
C ARG A 122 -1.63 5.56 -21.77
N GLU A 123 -0.93 4.44 -21.96
CA GLU A 123 -0.93 3.70 -23.23
C GLU A 123 -2.12 2.74 -23.34
N GLY A 124 -2.59 2.20 -22.19
CA GLY A 124 -3.73 1.32 -22.19
C GLY A 124 -3.83 0.37 -20.99
N ARG A 125 -4.80 -0.57 -21.09
CA ARG A 125 -5.02 -1.68 -20.18
C ARG A 125 -4.41 -2.95 -20.78
N VAL A 126 -3.62 -3.65 -19.99
CA VAL A 126 -3.03 -4.95 -20.34
C VAL A 126 -3.66 -6.02 -19.44
N ARG A 127 -4.18 -7.08 -20.06
CA ARG A 127 -4.83 -8.19 -19.32
C ARG A 127 -3.79 -9.10 -18.71
N ARG A 128 -4.04 -9.56 -17.47
CA ARG A 128 -3.16 -10.50 -16.71
C ARG A 128 -1.71 -10.04 -16.71
N PHE A 129 -1.52 -8.79 -16.33
CA PHE A 129 -0.25 -8.08 -16.49
C PHE A 129 0.60 -8.11 -15.21
N LEU A 130 -0.02 -7.93 -14.06
CA LEU A 130 0.68 -7.78 -12.79
C LEU A 130 0.36 -8.91 -11.83
N PRO A 131 1.38 -9.57 -11.26
CA PRO A 131 1.16 -10.53 -10.19
C PRO A 131 0.80 -9.80 -8.90
N ASN A 132 -0.31 -10.19 -8.29
CA ASN A 132 -0.73 -9.75 -6.97
C ASN A 132 -1.58 -10.86 -6.34
N ASP A 133 -1.40 -11.15 -5.05
CA ASP A 133 -2.14 -12.18 -4.30
C ASP A 133 -2.15 -13.56 -4.97
N GLY A 134 -1.02 -13.95 -5.57
CA GLY A 134 -0.90 -15.25 -6.26
C GLY A 134 -1.67 -15.35 -7.58
N ARG A 135 -2.25 -14.25 -8.07
CA ARG A 135 -3.00 -14.17 -9.33
C ARG A 135 -2.40 -13.10 -10.25
N LEU A 136 -2.71 -13.18 -11.54
CA LEU A 136 -2.39 -12.13 -12.49
C LEU A 136 -3.58 -11.19 -12.65
N HIS A 137 -3.40 -9.95 -12.30
CA HIS A 137 -4.38 -8.87 -12.45
C HIS A 137 -4.16 -8.13 -13.77
N ASP A 138 -5.22 -7.56 -14.29
CA ASP A 138 -5.12 -6.57 -15.35
C ASP A 138 -4.41 -5.33 -14.79
N GLY A 139 -3.79 -4.56 -15.66
CA GLY A 139 -3.10 -3.35 -15.22
C GLY A 139 -3.12 -2.27 -16.28
N TRP A 140 -2.90 -1.04 -15.85
CA TRP A 140 -2.57 0.07 -16.72
C TRP A 140 -1.07 0.19 -16.90
N ILE A 141 -0.67 0.63 -18.08
CA ILE A 141 0.69 1.05 -18.39
C ILE A 141 0.68 2.49 -18.89
N ALA A 142 1.65 3.29 -18.46
CA ALA A 142 1.88 4.64 -18.94
C ALA A 142 3.37 4.87 -19.17
N THR A 143 3.70 5.80 -20.07
CA THR A 143 5.06 6.12 -20.46
C THR A 143 5.29 7.63 -20.39
N LEU A 144 6.50 8.02 -20.04
CA LEU A 144 7.01 9.38 -20.11
C LEU A 144 8.34 9.37 -20.87
N LEU A 145 8.49 10.27 -21.83
CA LEU A 145 9.70 10.44 -22.63
C LEU A 145 10.50 11.68 -22.18
N PRO A 146 11.81 11.77 -22.50
CA PRO A 146 12.62 12.92 -22.15
C PRO A 146 12.06 14.27 -22.62
N ASP A 147 11.49 14.28 -23.82
CA ASP A 147 10.96 15.50 -24.46
C ASP A 147 9.48 15.76 -24.15
N ASP A 148 8.84 14.91 -23.35
CA ASP A 148 7.45 15.08 -22.97
C ASP A 148 7.26 16.24 -21.97
N PRO A 149 6.17 17.02 -22.07
CA PRO A 149 5.84 18.02 -21.07
C PRO A 149 5.56 17.36 -19.71
N ARG A 150 6.02 18.04 -18.64
CA ARG A 150 5.86 17.59 -17.24
C ARG A 150 4.52 18.06 -16.64
N GLU A 151 3.46 18.00 -17.43
CA GLU A 151 2.11 18.44 -17.07
C GLU A 151 1.07 17.48 -17.65
N PRO A 152 -0.15 17.43 -17.09
CA PRO A 152 -1.20 16.57 -17.59
C PRO A 152 -1.50 16.79 -19.06
N ARG A 153 -1.51 15.72 -19.87
CA ARG A 153 -1.78 15.75 -21.32
C ARG A 153 -3.26 15.61 -21.66
N ALA A 154 -4.06 15.18 -20.71
CA ALA A 154 -5.51 15.00 -20.85
C ALA A 154 -6.20 15.44 -19.56
N PRO A 155 -7.47 15.81 -19.61
CA PRO A 155 -8.27 16.04 -18.42
C PRO A 155 -8.22 14.84 -17.47
N TRP A 156 -8.35 15.11 -16.16
CA TRP A 156 -8.45 14.05 -15.16
C TRP A 156 -9.70 13.19 -15.43
N ASP A 157 -9.49 11.88 -15.56
CA ASP A 157 -10.54 10.90 -15.84
C ASP A 157 -10.86 9.97 -14.65
N GLY A 158 -10.23 10.24 -13.51
CA GLY A 158 -10.49 9.52 -12.27
C GLY A 158 -11.61 10.16 -11.45
N PRO A 159 -11.83 9.65 -10.23
CA PRO A 159 -12.81 10.21 -9.30
C PRO A 159 -12.59 11.71 -9.11
N VAL A 160 -13.66 12.50 -9.26
CA VAL A 160 -13.65 13.94 -9.08
C VAL A 160 -13.86 14.22 -7.59
N GLU A 161 -12.97 15.02 -7.01
CA GLU A 161 -13.20 15.57 -5.68
C GLU A 161 -14.40 16.53 -5.73
N ALA A 162 -15.46 16.20 -5.03
CA ALA A 162 -16.45 17.20 -4.68
C ALA A 162 -15.81 18.11 -3.61
N ASP A 163 -15.55 19.37 -4.01
CA ASP A 163 -15.09 20.46 -3.11
C ASP A 163 -13.75 20.26 -2.38
N GLY A 164 -12.67 19.93 -3.10
CA GLY A 164 -11.30 20.12 -2.59
C GLY A 164 -10.86 19.16 -1.50
N VAL A 165 -11.65 18.15 -1.20
CA VAL A 165 -11.31 17.00 -0.37
C VAL A 165 -11.37 15.77 -1.27
N LEU A 166 -10.34 14.90 -1.24
CA LEU A 166 -10.49 13.54 -1.77
C LEU A 166 -11.81 13.01 -1.22
N PRO A 167 -12.75 12.44 -2.01
CA PRO A 167 -14.01 12.03 -1.46
C PRO A 167 -13.78 10.97 -0.38
N LEU A 168 -13.67 11.44 0.83
CA LEU A 168 -14.19 10.85 2.01
C LEU A 168 -15.68 10.80 1.71
N VAL A 169 -16.21 9.62 1.39
CA VAL A 169 -17.63 9.44 1.05
C VAL A 169 -18.46 10.26 2.03
N ALA A 170 -19.16 11.28 1.50
CA ALA A 170 -20.06 12.08 2.29
C ALA A 170 -21.21 11.19 2.75
N HIS A 171 -21.37 11.03 4.05
CA HIS A 171 -22.61 10.57 4.65
C HIS A 171 -23.44 11.80 5.03
N ASP A 172 -24.63 11.89 4.44
CA ASP A 172 -25.64 12.86 4.82
C ASP A 172 -26.15 12.60 6.25
N GLY A 173 -25.97 13.58 7.11
CA GLY A 173 -26.84 13.85 8.24
C GLY A 173 -26.36 13.54 9.65
N VAL A 174 -26.27 14.61 10.43
CA VAL A 174 -26.23 14.76 11.89
C VAL A 174 -24.81 14.78 12.51
N GLY A 175 -24.48 15.98 12.98
CA GLY A 175 -23.23 16.40 13.56
C GLY A 175 -22.82 15.63 14.82
N GLU A 176 -21.79 14.85 14.62
CA GLU A 176 -20.75 14.51 15.57
C GLU A 176 -19.50 14.18 14.73
N ARG A 177 -18.31 14.40 15.24
CA ARG A 177 -17.04 14.34 14.51
C ARG A 177 -16.82 12.94 13.92
N GLU A 178 -17.28 12.72 12.69
CA GLU A 178 -17.25 11.44 11.94
C GLU A 178 -15.84 11.00 11.48
N GLY A 179 -14.79 11.71 11.90
CA GLY A 179 -13.39 11.42 11.63
C GLY A 179 -12.73 10.42 12.58
N ASP A 180 -13.38 10.10 13.69
CA ASP A 180 -12.76 9.40 14.82
C ASP A 180 -13.29 7.97 15.03
N ASP A 181 -14.20 7.46 14.19
CA ASP A 181 -14.69 6.08 14.28
C ASP A 181 -13.77 5.10 13.53
N PRO A 182 -13.02 4.25 14.25
CA PRO A 182 -12.12 3.29 13.64
C PRO A 182 -12.79 2.28 12.71
N GLU A 183 -14.03 1.87 13.02
CA GLU A 183 -14.79 0.95 12.14
C GLU A 183 -15.10 1.62 10.80
N ALA A 184 -15.57 2.87 10.82
CA ALA A 184 -15.82 3.63 9.59
C ALA A 184 -14.56 3.81 8.75
N LEU A 185 -13.40 4.03 9.38
CA LEU A 185 -12.11 4.08 8.71
C LEU A 185 -11.73 2.76 8.05
N VAL A 186 -11.87 1.65 8.76
CA VAL A 186 -11.60 0.29 8.23
C VAL A 186 -12.60 -0.07 7.15
N ARG A 187 -13.87 0.20 7.33
CA ARG A 187 -14.92 -0.03 6.32
C ARG A 187 -14.63 0.74 5.04
N ARG A 188 -14.21 2.00 5.16
CA ARG A 188 -13.79 2.82 4.03
C ARG A 188 -12.54 2.25 3.34
N PHE A 189 -11.56 1.79 4.12
CA PHE A 189 -10.39 1.10 3.59
C PHE A 189 -10.83 -0.13 2.77
N HIS A 190 -11.71 -0.97 3.31
CA HIS A 190 -12.26 -2.13 2.61
C HIS A 190 -12.95 -1.73 1.29
N HIS A 191 -13.74 -0.66 1.29
CA HIS A 191 -14.38 -0.17 0.06
C HIS A 191 -13.39 0.34 -0.96
N VAL A 192 -12.37 1.10 -0.52
CA VAL A 192 -11.35 1.67 -1.41
C VAL A 192 -10.50 0.59 -2.07
N TYR A 193 -10.19 -0.48 -1.33
CA TYR A 193 -9.34 -1.56 -1.80
C TYR A 193 -10.11 -2.79 -2.29
N GLY A 194 -11.44 -2.71 -2.39
CA GLY A 194 -12.28 -3.82 -2.86
C GLY A 194 -12.24 -5.04 -1.96
N LEU A 195 -11.92 -4.85 -0.67
CA LEU A 195 -11.91 -5.94 0.30
C LEU A 195 -13.34 -6.30 0.71
N PRO A 196 -13.60 -7.57 1.08
CA PRO A 196 -14.93 -8.01 1.45
C PRO A 196 -15.51 -7.22 2.63
N VAL A 197 -16.73 -6.72 2.48
CA VAL A 197 -17.57 -6.23 3.57
C VAL A 197 -18.86 -7.04 3.55
N GLN A 198 -19.15 -7.76 4.62
CA GLN A 198 -20.37 -8.56 4.71
C GLN A 198 -21.57 -7.69 5.09
N THR A 199 -22.63 -7.76 4.30
CA THR A 199 -23.88 -7.01 4.48
C THR A 199 -25.09 -7.90 4.77
N ASP A 200 -24.99 -9.19 4.47
CA ASP A 200 -26.14 -10.13 4.50
C ASP A 200 -26.23 -10.97 5.79
N GLY A 201 -25.64 -10.45 6.86
CA GLY A 201 -25.55 -11.10 8.17
C GLY A 201 -24.17 -11.66 8.49
N ALA A 202 -23.91 -11.91 9.77
CA ALA A 202 -22.63 -12.44 10.23
C ALA A 202 -22.42 -13.89 9.76
N SER A 203 -21.23 -14.21 9.27
CA SER A 203 -20.86 -15.56 8.84
C SER A 203 -19.36 -15.79 8.96
N LEU A 204 -18.99 -16.96 9.46
CA LEU A 204 -17.61 -17.46 9.52
C LEU A 204 -17.27 -18.41 8.35
N GLU A 205 -18.23 -18.72 7.50
CA GLU A 205 -18.02 -19.58 6.32
C GLU A 205 -17.52 -18.76 5.14
N ARG A 206 -16.22 -18.40 5.15
CA ARG A 206 -15.62 -17.54 4.13
C ARG A 206 -14.22 -17.98 3.75
N GLU A 207 -13.90 -17.92 2.46
CA GLU A 207 -12.55 -18.18 1.96
C GLU A 207 -11.47 -17.28 2.60
N SER A 208 -11.84 -16.08 3.05
CA SER A 208 -10.92 -15.14 3.68
C SER A 208 -10.76 -15.33 5.20
N LEU A 209 -11.48 -16.26 5.84
CA LEU A 209 -11.43 -16.43 7.29
C LEU A 209 -10.02 -16.76 7.77
N ASP A 210 -9.39 -17.76 7.17
CA ASP A 210 -8.07 -18.23 7.56
C ASP A 210 -7.01 -17.12 7.41
N MET A 211 -7.10 -16.34 6.32
CA MET A 211 -6.23 -15.19 6.11
C MET A 211 -6.46 -14.12 7.18
N ARG A 212 -7.71 -13.80 7.53
CA ARG A 212 -8.01 -12.80 8.56
C ARG A 212 -7.53 -13.23 9.94
N MET A 213 -7.74 -14.50 10.28
CA MET A 213 -7.24 -15.06 11.53
C MET A 213 -5.70 -15.09 11.59
N SER A 214 -5.02 -15.37 10.47
CA SER A 214 -3.56 -15.33 10.43
C SER A 214 -3.02 -13.91 10.63
N LEU A 215 -3.65 -12.89 10.05
CA LEU A 215 -3.26 -11.48 10.27
C LEU A 215 -3.43 -11.06 11.74
N ILE A 216 -4.54 -11.40 12.38
CA ILE A 216 -4.75 -11.11 13.81
C ILE A 216 -3.67 -11.79 14.66
N ALA A 217 -3.35 -13.06 14.36
CA ALA A 217 -2.34 -13.80 15.09
C ALA A 217 -0.93 -13.25 14.88
N GLU A 218 -0.61 -12.77 13.68
CA GLU A 218 0.68 -12.14 13.34
C GLU A 218 0.86 -10.84 14.13
N GLU A 219 -0.10 -9.93 14.08
CA GLU A 219 -0.05 -8.66 14.83
C GLU A 219 0.03 -8.90 16.35
N PHE A 220 -0.71 -9.89 16.86
CA PHE A 220 -0.61 -10.26 18.27
C PHE A 220 0.77 -10.83 18.61
N ALA A 221 1.36 -11.66 17.76
CA ALA A 221 2.70 -12.19 17.97
C ALA A 221 3.76 -11.08 17.93
N GLU A 222 3.60 -10.08 17.07
CA GLU A 222 4.47 -8.90 17.01
C GLU A 222 4.38 -8.06 18.27
N LEU A 223 3.16 -7.80 18.76
CA LEU A 223 2.94 -7.12 20.04
C LEU A 223 3.62 -7.87 21.20
N VAL A 224 3.44 -9.19 21.30
CA VAL A 224 4.08 -10.03 22.31
C VAL A 224 5.61 -9.99 22.17
N GLY A 225 6.11 -10.00 20.95
CA GLY A 225 7.54 -9.89 20.66
C GLY A 225 8.13 -8.54 21.06
N ALA A 226 7.40 -7.46 20.87
CA ALA A 226 7.80 -6.11 21.28
C ALA A 226 7.86 -5.95 22.79
N VAL A 227 6.93 -6.59 23.51
CA VAL A 227 6.86 -6.49 24.98
C VAL A 227 7.77 -7.49 25.70
N TYR A 228 7.85 -8.74 25.23
CA TYR A 228 8.51 -9.85 25.94
C TYR A 228 9.69 -10.46 25.18
N GLY A 229 9.98 -9.99 23.96
CA GLY A 229 11.11 -10.42 23.15
C GLY A 229 10.81 -11.54 22.16
N GLN A 230 11.77 -11.79 21.26
CA GLN A 230 11.59 -12.65 20.08
C GLN A 230 11.27 -14.11 20.40
N ALA A 231 11.73 -14.62 21.54
CA ALA A 231 11.39 -15.99 21.95
C ALA A 231 9.89 -16.13 22.27
N ALA A 232 9.29 -15.09 22.87
CA ALA A 232 7.86 -15.06 23.16
C ALA A 232 7.04 -14.93 21.87
N ARG A 233 7.48 -14.12 20.91
CA ARG A 233 6.88 -14.05 19.56
C ARG A 233 6.83 -15.44 18.90
N ALA A 234 7.97 -16.13 18.85
CA ALA A 234 8.06 -17.44 18.22
C ALA A 234 7.15 -18.49 18.87
N GLU A 235 6.93 -18.41 20.19
CA GLU A 235 6.00 -19.30 20.90
C GLU A 235 4.53 -19.02 20.50
N ILE A 236 4.13 -17.77 20.38
CA ILE A 236 2.77 -17.40 19.91
C ILE A 236 2.55 -17.91 18.48
N GLU A 237 3.47 -17.63 17.56
CA GLU A 237 3.38 -18.10 16.18
C GLU A 237 3.30 -19.63 16.08
N SER A 238 4.09 -20.35 16.88
CA SER A 238 4.06 -21.82 16.96
C SER A 238 2.74 -22.34 17.52
N SER A 239 2.20 -21.67 18.54
CA SER A 239 0.92 -22.03 19.17
C SER A 239 -0.24 -21.82 18.20
N TYR A 240 -0.24 -20.72 17.45
CA TYR A 240 -1.25 -20.46 16.42
C TYR A 240 -1.24 -21.55 15.34
N ARG A 241 -0.06 -21.91 14.81
CA ARG A 241 0.04 -23.01 13.83
C ARG A 241 -0.49 -24.34 14.35
N ARG A 242 -0.26 -24.65 15.63
CA ARG A 242 -0.82 -25.85 16.26
C ARG A 242 -2.34 -25.79 16.42
N ALA A 243 -2.87 -24.60 16.75
CA ALA A 243 -4.31 -24.39 16.86
C ALA A 243 -5.03 -24.56 15.51
N VAL A 244 -4.47 -23.97 14.44
CA VAL A 244 -5.00 -24.15 13.08
C VAL A 244 -4.98 -25.63 12.65
N ALA A 245 -3.89 -26.34 12.95
CA ALA A 245 -3.79 -27.77 12.63
C ALA A 245 -4.77 -28.66 13.44
N ALA A 246 -5.31 -28.15 14.53
CA ALA A 246 -6.31 -28.82 15.38
C ALA A 246 -7.74 -28.38 15.10
N ASP A 247 -7.98 -27.63 14.00
CA ASP A 247 -9.32 -27.16 13.61
C ASP A 247 -10.26 -28.35 13.40
N ASP A 248 -11.37 -28.38 14.12
CA ASP A 248 -12.41 -29.40 14.04
C ASP A 248 -13.56 -29.02 13.12
N GLY A 249 -13.48 -27.84 12.50
CA GLY A 249 -14.50 -27.28 11.62
C GLY A 249 -15.68 -26.64 12.34
N ALA A 250 -15.73 -26.64 13.69
CA ALA A 250 -16.78 -25.96 14.43
C ALA A 250 -16.65 -24.45 14.30
N ARG A 251 -17.78 -23.77 14.15
CA ARG A 251 -17.83 -22.30 14.00
C ARG A 251 -18.93 -21.72 14.89
N ASP A 252 -18.57 -20.82 15.78
CA ASP A 252 -19.52 -20.07 16.62
C ASP A 252 -19.44 -18.57 16.30
N THR A 253 -20.42 -18.09 15.56
CA THR A 253 -20.49 -16.70 15.10
C THR A 253 -20.76 -15.73 16.24
N VAL A 254 -21.53 -16.16 17.26
CA VAL A 254 -21.87 -15.30 18.40
C VAL A 254 -20.66 -15.11 19.29
N GLU A 255 -20.00 -16.21 19.66
CA GLU A 255 -18.76 -16.16 20.45
C GLU A 255 -17.64 -15.40 19.72
N THR A 256 -17.54 -15.57 18.40
CA THR A 256 -16.57 -14.81 17.61
C THR A 256 -16.84 -13.31 17.61
N ALA A 257 -18.10 -12.89 17.54
CA ALA A 257 -18.45 -11.48 17.62
C ALA A 257 -18.12 -10.87 18.97
N ASP A 258 -18.40 -11.59 20.06
CA ASP A 258 -18.06 -11.19 21.42
C ASP A 258 -16.54 -11.06 21.59
N ALA A 259 -15.78 -12.07 21.19
CA ALA A 259 -14.32 -12.07 21.25
C ALA A 259 -13.69 -10.94 20.43
N LEU A 260 -14.23 -10.60 19.26
CA LEU A 260 -13.74 -9.48 18.46
C LEU A 260 -14.01 -8.13 19.14
N ALA A 261 -15.16 -7.95 19.77
CA ALA A 261 -15.48 -6.74 20.52
C ALA A 261 -14.54 -6.58 21.73
N ASP A 262 -14.30 -7.64 22.47
CA ASP A 262 -13.39 -7.66 23.61
C ASP A 262 -11.93 -7.38 23.20
N LEU A 263 -11.47 -7.96 22.09
CA LEU A 263 -10.12 -7.66 21.56
C LEU A 263 -9.95 -6.19 21.24
N ILE A 264 -10.91 -5.56 20.59
CA ILE A 264 -10.88 -4.12 20.29
C ILE A 264 -10.82 -3.32 21.59
N TYR A 265 -11.65 -3.65 22.57
CA TYR A 265 -11.69 -2.96 23.86
C TYR A 265 -10.34 -3.03 24.60
N VAL A 266 -9.74 -4.24 24.71
CA VAL A 266 -8.47 -4.39 25.45
C VAL A 266 -7.28 -3.78 24.71
N ILE A 267 -7.29 -3.77 23.37
CA ILE A 267 -6.26 -3.12 22.56
C ILE A 267 -6.29 -1.61 22.78
N TYR A 268 -7.47 -0.96 22.72
CA TYR A 268 -7.61 0.45 23.05
C TYR A 268 -7.23 0.75 24.50
N GLY A 269 -7.61 -0.11 25.45
CA GLY A 269 -7.22 0.01 26.85
C GLY A 269 -5.70 0.03 27.02
N MET A 270 -4.98 -0.88 26.37
CA MET A 270 -3.52 -0.89 26.39
C MET A 270 -2.90 0.36 25.76
N ALA A 271 -3.42 0.84 24.62
CA ALA A 271 -2.95 2.07 23.99
C ALA A 271 -3.09 3.28 24.94
N LEU A 272 -4.26 3.44 25.56
CA LEU A 272 -4.51 4.51 26.53
C LEU A 272 -3.58 4.44 27.76
N GLU A 273 -3.37 3.24 28.32
CA GLU A 273 -2.52 3.06 29.51
C GLU A 273 -1.03 3.28 29.21
N THR A 274 -0.61 3.00 27.99
CA THR A 274 0.79 3.17 27.56
C THR A 274 1.07 4.53 26.93
N GLY A 275 0.03 5.34 26.64
CA GLY A 275 0.15 6.63 25.96
C GLY A 275 0.56 6.50 24.48
N ILE A 276 0.20 5.38 23.85
CA ILE A 276 0.42 5.13 22.42
C ILE A 276 -0.86 5.54 21.69
N ASP A 277 -0.76 6.62 20.88
CA ASP A 277 -1.87 7.18 20.08
C ASP A 277 -1.85 6.65 18.63
#